data_00cc5408e80743be51b63afadfadcb5f
#
_entry.id   00cc5408e80743be51b63afadfadcb5f
#
_cell.length_a   1.000
_cell.length_b   1.000
_cell.length_c   1.000
_cell.angle_alpha   90.00
_cell.angle_beta   90.00
_cell.angle_gamma   90.00
#
_symmetry.space_group_name_H-M   'P 1'
#
loop_
_entity.id
_entity.type
_entity.pdbx_description
1 polymer ?
#
loop_
_entity_poly.entity_id
_entity_poly.type
_entity_poly.pdbx_seq_one_letter_code
_entity_poly.pdbx_strand_id
1 'polypeptide(L)'
;WPACDSESDFMRLPKNIREECIEVFGYAPGKFKNKSKLINKPFPIRSDTACQLKWNWSTVFLSTGETASCHRTNHHKFNTDKFDFHNTPSKIADRQNMLEGNWPEKGCDYCINIEKAGGQSDRITNLDFPGIHAPVELDNNPIATQVTPRILEIYFDNTCNLKCVYCGPHFSSLWDAENIKFGDKAFKKDPKLQSNKQKLFDWLKINGHNLTNFNILGGEPLYQRELEECLDLFEAHPAPELKLQIFTNLNAKLKYVQKVTERVRHLIDKGCLREFEVTASLDCWGPQQEYVRFPLNLKTWETNFEYLLSCEWINLIISSTITPLSVKTLPDLLTKIQDWNKVRTVYHYQNSVNGPSYMFIDIFGDIFSEDFNRILDLKPENTPEEISSKNYMAGIAKQSKSNEPNIVEIKKLFNFLNTMDFRRKTNWSELFPWLVTEFRKYNLA
;
A
#
# COMPACT_ATOMS: atom_id res chain seq x y z
N TRP A 1 -22.50 7.18 5.49
CA TRP A 1 -23.27 7.36 6.73
C TRP A 1 -22.50 8.31 7.64
N PRO A 2 -23.17 9.22 8.38
CA PRO A 2 -22.48 10.13 9.28
C PRO A 2 -21.81 9.32 10.40
N ALA A 3 -20.52 9.59 10.63
CA ALA A 3 -19.79 9.01 11.75
C ALA A 3 -20.39 9.54 13.08
N CYS A 4 -20.95 8.65 13.87
CA CYS A 4 -21.46 8.98 15.21
C CYS A 4 -20.44 8.48 16.24
N ASP A 5 -19.56 9.38 16.68
CA ASP A 5 -18.54 9.07 17.68
C ASP A 5 -19.06 9.08 19.12
N SER A 6 -20.28 9.56 19.31
CA SER A 6 -20.93 9.65 20.63
C SER A 6 -22.43 9.40 20.55
N GLU A 7 -23.04 9.07 21.70
CA GLU A 7 -24.50 8.96 21.82
C GLU A 7 -25.20 10.27 21.46
N SER A 8 -24.58 11.41 21.73
CA SER A 8 -25.13 12.73 21.39
C SER A 8 -25.17 12.94 19.87
N ASP A 9 -24.19 12.45 19.12
CA ASP A 9 -24.14 12.53 17.68
C ASP A 9 -25.20 11.62 17.04
N PHE A 10 -25.34 10.40 17.55
CA PHE A 10 -26.40 9.48 17.14
C PHE A 10 -27.79 10.08 17.35
N MET A 11 -28.03 10.73 18.49
CA MET A 11 -29.33 11.34 18.80
C MET A 11 -29.65 12.57 17.94
N ARG A 12 -28.65 13.21 17.31
CA ARG A 12 -28.85 14.31 16.34
C ARG A 12 -29.27 13.85 14.94
N LEU A 13 -29.12 12.56 14.63
CA LEU A 13 -29.56 12.01 13.34
C LEU A 13 -31.10 12.07 13.22
N PRO A 14 -31.65 12.26 11.99
CA PRO A 14 -33.05 12.10 11.72
C PRO A 14 -33.59 10.75 12.21
N LYS A 15 -34.86 10.73 12.67
CA LYS A 15 -35.44 9.51 13.28
C LYS A 15 -35.38 8.29 12.37
N ASN A 16 -35.70 8.45 11.09
CA ASN A 16 -35.62 7.38 10.10
C ASN A 16 -34.19 6.80 9.93
N ILE A 17 -33.17 7.68 9.95
CA ILE A 17 -31.76 7.26 9.87
C ILE A 17 -31.36 6.50 11.15
N ARG A 18 -31.83 6.96 12.33
CA ARG A 18 -31.55 6.25 13.59
C ARG A 18 -32.20 4.88 13.62
N GLU A 19 -33.43 4.75 13.16
CA GLU A 19 -34.16 3.49 13.08
C GLU A 19 -33.45 2.52 12.13
N GLU A 20 -33.00 2.99 10.97
CA GLU A 20 -32.22 2.18 10.01
C GLU A 20 -30.85 1.79 10.59
N CYS A 21 -30.16 2.68 11.30
CA CYS A 21 -28.92 2.35 12.02
C CYS A 21 -29.14 1.29 13.12
N ILE A 22 -30.28 1.32 13.82
CA ILE A 22 -30.63 0.30 14.82
C ILE A 22 -30.93 -1.03 14.14
N GLU A 23 -31.67 -1.03 13.05
CA GLU A 23 -32.09 -2.25 12.33
C GLU A 23 -30.91 -2.91 11.61
N VAL A 24 -30.12 -2.12 10.85
CA VAL A 24 -29.01 -2.62 10.03
C VAL A 24 -27.77 -2.91 10.86
N PHE A 25 -27.44 -2.04 11.82
CA PHE A 25 -26.20 -2.13 12.59
C PHE A 25 -26.41 -2.50 14.06
N GLY A 26 -27.68 -2.59 14.54
CA GLY A 26 -28.03 -2.89 15.90
C GLY A 26 -27.55 -1.86 16.92
N TYR A 27 -27.43 -0.60 16.51
CA TYR A 27 -27.12 0.50 17.40
C TYR A 27 -28.26 0.73 18.40
N ALA A 28 -27.93 0.70 19.69
CA ALA A 28 -28.86 1.08 20.76
C ALA A 28 -28.20 2.15 21.63
N PRO A 29 -28.97 3.19 22.08
CA PRO A 29 -28.47 4.17 23.03
C PRO A 29 -27.82 3.51 24.25
N GLY A 30 -26.62 3.99 24.65
CA GLY A 30 -25.86 3.46 25.78
C GLY A 30 -24.83 2.36 25.48
N LYS A 31 -24.68 1.91 24.21
CA LYS A 31 -23.69 0.89 23.84
C LYS A 31 -22.37 1.42 23.31
N PHE A 32 -22.17 2.72 23.27
CA PHE A 32 -20.93 3.34 22.77
C PHE A 32 -19.67 3.10 23.63
N LYS A 33 -19.80 2.48 24.80
CA LYS A 33 -18.68 2.26 25.74
C LYS A 33 -17.73 1.13 25.40
N ASN A 34 -18.00 0.32 24.36
CA ASN A 34 -17.12 -0.78 23.98
C ASN A 34 -16.99 -0.87 22.45
N LYS A 35 -16.02 -0.13 21.89
CA LYS A 35 -15.63 -0.25 20.46
C LYS A 35 -15.29 -1.70 20.04
N SER A 36 -14.83 -2.54 20.98
CA SER A 36 -14.59 -3.98 20.76
C SER A 36 -15.86 -4.78 20.42
N LYS A 37 -17.07 -4.30 20.77
CA LYS A 37 -18.33 -5.00 20.47
C LYS A 37 -18.92 -4.69 19.09
N LEU A 38 -18.40 -3.67 18.38
CA LEU A 38 -18.77 -3.37 16.99
C LEU A 38 -18.21 -4.38 15.99
N ILE A 39 -17.11 -5.04 16.35
CA ILE A 39 -16.46 -6.10 15.55
C ILE A 39 -17.37 -7.32 15.33
N ASN A 40 -18.47 -7.42 16.06
CA ASN A 40 -19.29 -8.64 16.14
C ASN A 40 -20.44 -8.76 15.13
N LYS A 41 -20.59 -7.91 14.10
CA LYS A 41 -21.82 -7.96 13.28
C LYS A 41 -21.72 -8.22 11.78
N PRO A 42 -20.68 -7.87 11.02
CA PRO A 42 -20.59 -8.31 9.63
C PRO A 42 -19.70 -9.53 9.42
N PHE A 43 -19.01 -10.01 10.47
CA PHE A 43 -18.08 -11.12 10.36
C PHE A 43 -18.61 -12.32 11.13
N PRO A 44 -18.86 -13.49 10.50
CA PRO A 44 -19.40 -14.65 11.19
C PRO A 44 -18.47 -15.22 12.26
N ILE A 45 -17.20 -14.83 12.26
CA ILE A 45 -16.25 -15.18 13.31
C ILE A 45 -16.46 -14.25 14.50
N ARG A 46 -17.13 -14.74 15.54
CA ARG A 46 -17.38 -14.03 16.79
C ARG A 46 -16.14 -14.01 17.69
N SER A 47 -15.05 -13.40 17.23
CA SER A 47 -13.81 -13.33 17.98
C SER A 47 -13.23 -11.91 17.90
N ASP A 48 -12.83 -11.39 19.05
CA ASP A 48 -12.16 -10.09 19.15
C ASP A 48 -10.79 -10.08 18.43
N THR A 49 -10.28 -11.24 18.04
CA THR A 49 -9.01 -11.41 17.35
C THR A 49 -9.16 -11.64 15.85
N ALA A 50 -10.39 -11.88 15.36
CA ALA A 50 -10.64 -12.21 13.97
C ALA A 50 -10.23 -11.08 13.01
N CYS A 51 -9.64 -11.48 11.88
CA CYS A 51 -9.25 -10.58 10.80
C CYS A 51 -9.64 -11.19 9.46
N GLN A 52 -10.62 -10.59 8.77
CA GLN A 52 -11.10 -11.10 7.47
C GLN A 52 -9.98 -11.20 6.41
N LEU A 53 -8.92 -10.37 6.51
CA LEU A 53 -7.80 -10.41 5.57
C LEU A 53 -7.07 -11.76 5.59
N LYS A 54 -7.10 -12.50 6.72
CA LYS A 54 -6.51 -13.85 6.81
C LYS A 54 -7.23 -14.88 5.92
N TRP A 55 -8.51 -14.67 5.62
CA TRP A 55 -9.29 -15.50 4.71
C TRP A 55 -9.27 -14.97 3.28
N ASN A 56 -9.24 -13.66 3.11
CA ASN A 56 -9.52 -13.01 1.83
C ASN A 56 -8.29 -12.57 1.07
N TRP A 57 -7.16 -12.35 1.74
CA TRP A 57 -5.98 -11.73 1.14
C TRP A 57 -4.80 -12.68 1.03
N SER A 58 -4.14 -12.65 -0.11
CA SER A 58 -2.77 -13.14 -0.24
C SER A 58 -1.91 -12.17 -1.00
N THR A 59 -0.74 -11.89 -0.44
CA THR A 59 0.39 -11.30 -1.15
C THR A 59 1.35 -12.41 -1.55
N VAL A 60 1.80 -12.44 -2.79
CA VAL A 60 2.70 -13.47 -3.33
C VAL A 60 3.90 -12.84 -4.01
N PHE A 61 5.08 -13.25 -3.61
CA PHE A 61 6.37 -12.84 -4.16
C PHE A 61 6.96 -13.99 -4.96
N LEU A 62 6.77 -13.97 -6.28
CA LEU A 62 7.20 -15.10 -7.12
C LEU A 62 8.74 -15.20 -7.23
N SER A 63 9.41 -14.05 -7.20
CA SER A 63 10.88 -14.00 -7.27
C SER A 63 11.59 -14.60 -6.07
N THR A 64 10.90 -14.73 -4.94
CA THR A 64 11.44 -15.34 -3.73
C THR A 64 10.69 -16.59 -3.28
N GLY A 65 9.53 -16.91 -3.87
CA GLY A 65 8.69 -18.02 -3.44
C GLY A 65 8.12 -17.81 -2.04
N GLU A 66 7.73 -16.57 -1.72
CA GLU A 66 7.19 -16.17 -0.43
C GLU A 66 5.76 -15.66 -0.54
N THR A 67 5.04 -15.73 0.57
CA THR A 67 3.66 -15.24 0.68
C THR A 67 3.42 -14.58 2.03
N ALA A 68 2.41 -13.70 2.08
CA ALA A 68 1.90 -13.08 3.29
C ALA A 68 0.36 -13.09 3.28
N SER A 69 -0.28 -12.94 4.44
CA SER A 69 -1.75 -12.89 4.56
C SER A 69 -2.31 -11.47 4.40
N CYS A 70 -1.47 -10.45 4.48
CA CYS A 70 -1.75 -9.05 4.21
C CYS A 70 -0.42 -8.28 4.14
N HIS A 71 -0.47 -7.01 3.78
CA HIS A 71 0.73 -6.15 3.66
C HIS A 71 1.45 -5.83 4.99
N ARG A 72 0.89 -6.21 6.15
CA ARG A 72 1.48 -5.99 7.49
C ARG A 72 2.15 -7.23 8.08
N THR A 73 1.85 -8.41 7.53
CA THR A 73 2.41 -9.66 8.09
C THR A 73 3.76 -9.99 7.49
N ASN A 74 4.58 -10.68 8.27
CA ASN A 74 5.86 -11.19 7.79
C ASN A 74 5.66 -12.19 6.64
N HIS A 75 6.57 -12.14 5.67
CA HIS A 75 6.62 -13.07 4.56
C HIS A 75 7.18 -14.40 5.03
N HIS A 76 6.68 -15.49 4.46
CA HIS A 76 7.19 -16.83 4.68
C HIS A 76 7.16 -17.64 3.38
N LYS A 77 8.04 -18.64 3.27
CA LYS A 77 8.08 -19.52 2.11
C LYS A 77 6.81 -20.35 2.02
N PHE A 78 6.34 -20.57 0.79
CA PHE A 78 5.28 -21.53 0.51
C PHE A 78 5.76 -22.68 -0.37
N ASN A 79 4.99 -23.76 -0.43
CA ASN A 79 5.31 -24.88 -1.30
C ASN A 79 5.04 -24.53 -2.77
N THR A 80 6.08 -24.10 -3.49
CA THR A 80 5.98 -23.70 -4.90
C THR A 80 5.69 -24.87 -5.84
N ASP A 81 5.92 -26.12 -5.44
CA ASP A 81 5.57 -27.27 -6.26
C ASP A 81 4.07 -27.53 -6.28
N LYS A 82 3.39 -27.39 -5.13
CA LYS A 82 1.93 -27.43 -5.00
C LYS A 82 1.25 -26.11 -5.33
N PHE A 83 2.03 -25.04 -5.39
CA PHE A 83 1.56 -23.65 -5.54
C PHE A 83 0.50 -23.24 -4.51
N ASP A 84 0.70 -23.68 -3.27
CA ASP A 84 -0.23 -23.49 -2.18
C ASP A 84 0.14 -22.25 -1.34
N PHE A 85 -0.01 -21.07 -1.94
CA PHE A 85 0.38 -19.80 -1.34
C PHE A 85 -0.64 -19.26 -0.34
N HIS A 86 -1.91 -19.69 -0.40
CA HIS A 86 -2.98 -19.19 0.48
C HIS A 86 -3.29 -20.13 1.65
N ASN A 87 -3.07 -21.43 1.50
CA ASN A 87 -3.33 -22.45 2.52
C ASN A 87 -2.04 -23.07 3.07
N THR A 88 -1.00 -22.25 3.28
CA THR A 88 0.21 -22.72 3.94
C THR A 88 -0.09 -23.14 5.38
N PRO A 89 0.68 -24.08 5.97
CA PRO A 89 0.47 -24.49 7.36
C PRO A 89 0.40 -23.30 8.33
N SER A 90 1.24 -22.27 8.14
CA SER A 90 1.23 -21.06 8.97
C SER A 90 -0.09 -20.28 8.84
N LYS A 91 -0.57 -20.05 7.61
CA LYS A 91 -1.85 -19.32 7.39
C LYS A 91 -3.05 -20.10 7.92
N ILE A 92 -3.02 -21.43 7.83
CA ILE A 92 -4.06 -22.30 8.42
C ILE A 92 -4.05 -22.17 9.93
N ALA A 93 -2.89 -22.28 10.58
CA ALA A 93 -2.75 -22.12 12.02
C ALA A 93 -3.22 -20.72 12.50
N ASP A 94 -2.86 -19.65 11.76
CA ASP A 94 -3.35 -18.31 12.05
C ASP A 94 -4.88 -18.22 12.05
N ARG A 95 -5.52 -18.81 11.04
CA ARG A 95 -6.99 -18.84 10.95
C ARG A 95 -7.61 -19.66 12.07
N GLN A 96 -7.04 -20.82 12.40
CA GLN A 96 -7.49 -21.64 13.52
C GLN A 96 -7.43 -20.88 14.84
N ASN A 97 -6.28 -20.25 15.15
CA ASN A 97 -6.15 -19.43 16.34
C ASN A 97 -7.23 -18.34 16.42
N MET A 98 -7.51 -17.66 15.29
CA MET A 98 -8.54 -16.62 15.26
C MET A 98 -9.96 -17.17 15.45
N LEU A 99 -10.27 -18.37 14.94
CA LEU A 99 -11.55 -19.06 15.20
C LEU A 99 -11.73 -19.41 16.68
N GLU A 100 -10.64 -19.72 17.37
CA GLU A 100 -10.61 -20.05 18.80
C GLU A 100 -10.56 -18.79 19.69
N GLY A 101 -10.54 -17.57 19.11
CA GLY A 101 -10.47 -16.33 19.85
C GLY A 101 -9.05 -15.91 20.27
N ASN A 102 -8.04 -16.54 19.67
CA ASN A 102 -6.64 -16.23 19.93
C ASN A 102 -6.02 -15.41 18.79
N TRP A 103 -5.05 -14.58 19.13
CA TRP A 103 -4.21 -13.93 18.11
C TRP A 103 -3.24 -14.95 17.50
N PRO A 104 -2.86 -14.77 16.21
CA PRO A 104 -1.72 -15.48 15.64
C PRO A 104 -0.45 -15.26 16.46
N GLU A 105 0.39 -16.27 16.54
CA GLU A 105 1.64 -16.19 17.32
C GLU A 105 2.59 -15.09 16.82
N LYS A 106 2.55 -14.77 15.52
CA LYS A 106 3.46 -13.80 14.89
C LYS A 106 2.77 -13.00 13.78
N GLY A 107 3.29 -11.81 13.53
CA GLY A 107 2.96 -11.02 12.32
C GLY A 107 1.69 -10.16 12.42
N CYS A 108 0.99 -10.17 13.55
CA CYS A 108 -0.15 -9.27 13.81
C CYS A 108 0.17 -8.17 14.81
N ASP A 109 1.43 -8.06 15.25
CA ASP A 109 1.88 -7.12 16.29
C ASP A 109 1.53 -5.67 15.96
N TYR A 110 1.57 -5.28 14.68
CA TYR A 110 1.18 -3.96 14.23
C TYR A 110 -0.26 -3.62 14.65
N CYS A 111 -1.23 -4.47 14.29
CA CYS A 111 -2.63 -4.27 14.65
C CYS A 111 -2.85 -4.38 16.15
N ILE A 112 -2.25 -5.38 16.79
CA ILE A 112 -2.34 -5.62 18.24
C ILE A 112 -1.88 -4.39 19.03
N ASN A 113 -0.74 -3.81 18.67
CA ASN A 113 -0.16 -2.67 19.39
C ASN A 113 -1.01 -1.40 19.21
N ILE A 114 -1.54 -1.14 18.01
CA ILE A 114 -2.45 -0.03 17.75
C ILE A 114 -3.74 -0.17 18.58
N GLU A 115 -4.34 -1.36 18.59
CA GLU A 115 -5.59 -1.62 19.31
C GLU A 115 -5.39 -1.56 20.83
N LYS A 116 -4.29 -2.08 21.35
CA LYS A 116 -3.92 -1.94 22.78
C LYS A 116 -3.72 -0.48 23.18
N ALA A 117 -3.21 0.35 22.28
CA ALA A 117 -3.08 1.79 22.49
C ALA A 117 -4.41 2.56 22.31
N GLY A 118 -5.53 1.87 22.07
CA GLY A 118 -6.85 2.48 21.84
C GLY A 118 -7.05 3.04 20.44
N GLY A 119 -6.15 2.76 19.51
CA GLY A 119 -6.24 3.17 18.11
C GLY A 119 -7.04 2.19 17.26
N GLN A 120 -7.27 2.61 15.99
CA GLN A 120 -7.96 1.83 14.97
C GLN A 120 -6.94 1.21 14.04
N SER A 121 -6.80 -0.12 14.06
CA SER A 121 -5.87 -0.85 13.22
C SER A 121 -6.42 -1.07 11.80
N ASP A 122 -5.54 -1.46 10.85
CA ASP A 122 -5.97 -1.84 9.49
C ASP A 122 -7.02 -2.96 9.51
N ARG A 123 -6.95 -3.87 10.48
CA ARG A 123 -7.94 -4.93 10.66
C ARG A 123 -9.32 -4.35 10.94
N ILE A 124 -9.42 -3.39 11.84
CA ILE A 124 -10.68 -2.73 12.21
C ILE A 124 -11.15 -1.82 11.05
N THR A 125 -10.25 -1.03 10.47
CA THR A 125 -10.58 -0.18 9.33
C THR A 125 -11.16 -0.97 8.16
N ASN A 126 -10.61 -2.14 7.86
CA ASN A 126 -11.13 -3.00 6.80
C ASN A 126 -12.48 -3.65 7.14
N LEU A 127 -12.85 -3.74 8.42
CA LEU A 127 -14.18 -4.18 8.83
C LEU A 127 -15.22 -3.06 8.70
N ASP A 128 -14.82 -1.83 9.03
CA ASP A 128 -15.71 -0.66 9.03
C ASP A 128 -15.97 -0.12 7.61
N PHE A 129 -15.04 -0.37 6.66
CA PHE A 129 -15.12 0.08 5.27
C PHE A 129 -15.09 -1.09 4.27
N PRO A 130 -16.18 -1.87 4.20
CA PRO A 130 -16.26 -3.04 3.33
C PRO A 130 -16.09 -2.72 1.84
N GLY A 131 -16.24 -1.47 1.41
CA GLY A 131 -16.07 -1.05 0.03
C GLY A 131 -14.64 -1.06 -0.49
N ILE A 132 -13.62 -0.97 0.39
CA ILE A 132 -12.20 -1.04 -0.01
C ILE A 132 -11.80 -2.49 -0.30
N HIS A 133 -12.32 -3.42 0.50
CA HIS A 133 -12.08 -4.85 0.35
C HIS A 133 -13.42 -5.53 0.52
N ALA A 134 -14.15 -5.75 -0.58
CA ALA A 134 -15.51 -6.29 -0.55
C ALA A 134 -15.70 -7.32 0.57
N PRO A 135 -16.73 -7.18 1.42
CA PRO A 135 -16.98 -8.13 2.46
C PRO A 135 -17.17 -9.50 1.81
N VAL A 136 -16.33 -10.42 2.16
CA VAL A 136 -16.61 -11.81 1.85
C VAL A 136 -17.61 -12.27 2.91
N GLU A 137 -18.80 -12.61 2.48
CA GLU A 137 -19.65 -13.45 3.29
C GLU A 137 -18.86 -14.74 3.57
N LEU A 138 -18.23 -14.80 4.73
CA LEU A 138 -17.77 -16.07 5.23
C LEU A 138 -19.04 -16.85 5.58
N ASP A 139 -19.14 -18.07 5.09
CA ASP A 139 -20.19 -19.00 5.48
C ASP A 139 -20.38 -18.99 6.99
N ASN A 140 -21.58 -19.32 7.46
CA ASN A 140 -21.91 -19.38 8.89
C ASN A 140 -20.96 -20.31 9.71
N ASN A 141 -20.11 -21.09 9.03
CA ASN A 141 -19.03 -21.90 9.57
C ASN A 141 -17.73 -21.65 8.79
N PRO A 142 -16.99 -20.57 9.10
CA PRO A 142 -15.73 -20.30 8.43
C PRO A 142 -14.71 -21.41 8.71
N ILE A 143 -14.18 -21.99 7.63
CA ILE A 143 -13.14 -23.01 7.73
C ILE A 143 -11.75 -22.38 7.71
N ALA A 144 -10.78 -22.98 8.39
CA ALA A 144 -9.40 -22.54 8.38
C ALA A 144 -8.62 -23.05 7.15
N THR A 145 -9.06 -24.15 6.55
CA THR A 145 -8.40 -24.88 5.45
C THR A 145 -9.13 -24.70 4.14
N GLN A 146 -8.41 -24.87 3.01
CA GLN A 146 -8.98 -24.86 1.66
C GLN A 146 -9.79 -23.58 1.32
N VAL A 147 -9.27 -22.45 1.76
CA VAL A 147 -9.85 -21.13 1.47
C VAL A 147 -9.27 -20.62 0.17
N THR A 148 -10.12 -19.99 -0.67
CA THR A 148 -9.67 -19.27 -1.88
C THR A 148 -9.65 -17.77 -1.59
N PRO A 149 -8.54 -17.05 -1.85
CA PRO A 149 -8.48 -15.61 -1.60
C PRO A 149 -9.39 -14.87 -2.58
N ARG A 150 -9.93 -13.74 -2.13
CA ARG A 150 -10.70 -12.79 -2.93
C ARG A 150 -9.85 -11.60 -3.40
N ILE A 151 -8.76 -11.35 -2.70
CA ILE A 151 -7.78 -10.30 -2.98
C ILE A 151 -6.43 -10.96 -3.19
N LEU A 152 -5.89 -10.81 -4.38
CA LEU A 152 -4.55 -11.29 -4.70
C LEU A 152 -3.65 -10.11 -5.04
N GLU A 153 -2.60 -9.97 -4.28
CA GLU A 153 -1.53 -9.01 -4.48
C GLU A 153 -0.30 -9.75 -4.98
N ILE A 154 0.24 -9.37 -6.13
CA ILE A 154 1.29 -10.12 -6.80
C ILE A 154 2.53 -9.28 -7.12
N TYR A 155 3.69 -9.83 -6.78
CA TYR A 155 5.00 -9.37 -7.16
C TYR A 155 5.62 -10.39 -8.12
N PHE A 156 5.51 -10.13 -9.44
CA PHE A 156 6.00 -11.07 -10.46
C PHE A 156 7.52 -11.20 -10.45
N ASP A 157 8.20 -10.04 -10.47
CA ASP A 157 9.65 -9.99 -10.55
C ASP A 157 10.15 -8.63 -9.99
N ASN A 158 11.47 -8.48 -9.91
CA ASN A 158 12.11 -7.22 -9.54
C ASN A 158 12.43 -6.32 -10.75
N THR A 159 11.95 -6.62 -11.97
CA THR A 159 12.17 -5.78 -13.16
C THR A 159 11.61 -4.39 -12.92
N CYS A 160 12.48 -3.37 -12.85
CA CYS A 160 12.13 -1.98 -12.59
C CYS A 160 13.12 -1.05 -13.29
N ASN A 161 12.61 0.07 -13.78
CA ASN A 161 13.37 1.13 -14.44
C ASN A 161 13.82 2.25 -13.47
N LEU A 162 13.55 2.12 -12.16
CA LEU A 162 14.01 3.04 -11.12
C LEU A 162 14.78 2.29 -10.02
N LYS A 163 15.55 3.06 -9.24
CA LYS A 163 16.28 2.61 -8.05
C LYS A 163 16.12 3.63 -6.93
N CYS A 164 14.86 3.75 -6.44
CA CYS A 164 14.48 4.68 -5.39
C CYS A 164 15.34 4.48 -4.13
N VAL A 165 15.65 5.57 -3.42
CA VAL A 165 16.63 5.56 -2.30
C VAL A 165 16.24 4.65 -1.13
N TYR A 166 14.97 4.37 -0.92
CA TYR A 166 14.44 3.48 0.12
C TYR A 166 14.07 2.09 -0.41
N CYS A 167 14.33 1.83 -1.69
CA CYS A 167 14.10 0.52 -2.31
C CYS A 167 15.36 -0.35 -2.23
N GLY A 168 15.27 -1.57 -2.76
CA GLY A 168 16.40 -2.50 -2.79
C GLY A 168 16.34 -3.46 -3.97
N PRO A 169 17.35 -4.34 -4.10
CA PRO A 169 17.47 -5.27 -5.23
C PRO A 169 16.33 -6.31 -5.30
N HIS A 170 15.61 -6.53 -4.21
CA HIS A 170 14.42 -7.40 -4.17
C HIS A 170 13.29 -6.89 -5.08
N PHE A 171 13.17 -5.56 -5.20
CA PHE A 171 12.09 -4.89 -5.94
C PHE A 171 12.60 -4.06 -7.12
N SER A 172 13.93 -4.00 -7.34
CA SER A 172 14.49 -3.25 -8.47
C SER A 172 15.70 -3.92 -9.08
N SER A 173 15.58 -4.30 -10.35
CA SER A 173 16.68 -4.82 -11.15
C SER A 173 17.77 -3.77 -11.40
N LEU A 174 17.43 -2.46 -11.44
CA LEU A 174 18.43 -1.40 -11.54
C LEU A 174 19.23 -1.24 -10.24
N TRP A 175 18.63 -1.46 -9.06
CA TRP A 175 19.35 -1.56 -7.79
C TRP A 175 20.31 -2.74 -7.80
N ASP A 176 19.85 -3.89 -8.25
CA ASP A 176 20.68 -5.10 -8.34
C ASP A 176 21.88 -4.87 -9.27
N ALA A 177 21.64 -4.32 -10.46
CA ALA A 177 22.70 -3.97 -11.40
C ALA A 177 23.69 -2.93 -10.84
N GLU A 178 23.22 -1.93 -10.08
CA GLU A 178 24.07 -0.95 -9.42
C GLU A 178 24.93 -1.63 -8.33
N ASN A 179 24.35 -2.48 -7.51
CA ASN A 179 25.04 -3.23 -6.47
C ASN A 179 26.15 -4.11 -7.07
N ILE A 180 25.84 -4.89 -8.10
CA ILE A 180 26.83 -5.72 -8.80
C ILE A 180 27.96 -4.87 -9.35
N LYS A 181 27.64 -3.73 -9.98
CA LYS A 181 28.64 -2.79 -10.54
C LYS A 181 29.63 -2.29 -9.50
N PHE A 182 29.19 -2.12 -8.24
CA PHE A 182 30.02 -1.61 -7.15
C PHE A 182 30.53 -2.71 -6.20
N GLY A 183 30.43 -3.98 -6.61
CA GLY A 183 31.04 -5.13 -5.89
C GLY A 183 30.17 -5.73 -4.80
N ASP A 184 28.90 -5.31 -4.68
CA ASP A 184 27.94 -5.92 -3.77
C ASP A 184 27.40 -7.24 -4.35
N LYS A 185 26.79 -8.06 -3.49
CA LYS A 185 26.20 -9.34 -3.90
C LYS A 185 24.94 -9.14 -4.73
N ALA A 186 24.82 -9.89 -5.82
CA ALA A 186 23.59 -9.96 -6.61
C ALA A 186 22.41 -10.51 -5.79
N PHE A 187 21.22 -10.01 -6.08
CA PHE A 187 19.97 -10.56 -5.57
C PHE A 187 19.72 -11.95 -6.18
N LYS A 188 19.48 -12.93 -5.32
CA LYS A 188 19.20 -14.31 -5.75
C LYS A 188 17.71 -14.53 -5.89
N LYS A 189 17.24 -14.66 -7.12
CA LYS A 189 15.86 -15.08 -7.42
C LYS A 189 15.69 -16.57 -7.16
N ASP A 190 14.46 -16.98 -6.88
CA ASP A 190 14.06 -18.37 -6.82
C ASP A 190 14.36 -19.03 -8.19
N PRO A 191 15.10 -20.15 -8.26
CA PRO A 191 15.37 -20.88 -9.50
C PRO A 191 14.09 -21.32 -10.22
N LYS A 192 12.97 -21.46 -9.49
CA LYS A 192 11.66 -21.86 -10.02
C LYS A 192 10.81 -20.67 -10.50
N LEU A 193 11.34 -19.44 -10.56
CA LEU A 193 10.57 -18.24 -10.89
C LEU A 193 9.68 -18.40 -12.13
N GLN A 194 10.23 -18.92 -13.23
CA GLN A 194 9.44 -19.09 -14.47
C GLN A 194 8.32 -20.13 -14.31
N SER A 195 8.60 -21.22 -13.60
CA SER A 195 7.60 -22.22 -13.25
C SER A 195 6.53 -21.64 -12.31
N ASN A 196 6.93 -20.81 -11.35
CA ASN A 196 6.01 -20.16 -10.43
C ASN A 196 5.08 -19.17 -11.16
N LYS A 197 5.62 -18.42 -12.14
CA LYS A 197 4.81 -17.55 -13.02
C LYS A 197 3.76 -18.38 -13.78
N GLN A 198 4.16 -19.49 -14.42
CA GLN A 198 3.22 -20.36 -15.14
C GLN A 198 2.14 -20.93 -14.22
N LYS A 199 2.50 -21.39 -13.02
CA LYS A 199 1.53 -21.90 -12.04
C LYS A 199 0.57 -20.83 -11.56
N LEU A 200 1.02 -19.58 -11.42
CA LEU A 200 0.11 -18.46 -11.13
C LEU A 200 -0.92 -18.27 -12.25
N PHE A 201 -0.48 -18.25 -13.51
CA PHE A 201 -1.43 -18.12 -14.64
C PHE A 201 -2.39 -19.30 -14.69
N ASP A 202 -1.94 -20.51 -14.44
CA ASP A 202 -2.82 -21.69 -14.38
C ASP A 202 -3.81 -21.62 -13.21
N TRP A 203 -3.37 -21.10 -12.06
CA TRP A 203 -4.24 -20.83 -10.92
C TRP A 203 -5.29 -19.74 -11.23
N LEU A 204 -4.89 -18.66 -11.90
CA LEU A 204 -5.77 -17.56 -12.30
C LEU A 204 -6.84 -18.00 -13.31
N LYS A 205 -6.52 -18.90 -14.26
CA LYS A 205 -7.51 -19.48 -15.18
C LYS A 205 -8.66 -20.15 -14.44
N ILE A 206 -8.35 -20.82 -13.32
CA ILE A 206 -9.33 -21.58 -12.53
C ILE A 206 -10.05 -20.69 -11.53
N ASN A 207 -9.32 -19.78 -10.85
CA ASN A 207 -9.79 -19.06 -9.67
C ASN A 207 -9.98 -17.55 -9.91
N GLY A 208 -9.54 -17.01 -11.04
CA GLY A 208 -9.56 -15.57 -11.30
C GLY A 208 -10.95 -14.95 -11.22
N HIS A 209 -11.99 -15.69 -11.62
CA HIS A 209 -13.39 -15.26 -11.55
C HIS A 209 -13.92 -15.11 -10.12
N ASN A 210 -13.22 -15.67 -9.10
CA ASN A 210 -13.57 -15.51 -7.69
C ASN A 210 -12.90 -14.28 -7.06
N LEU A 211 -11.93 -13.67 -7.75
CA LEU A 211 -11.24 -12.49 -7.24
C LEU A 211 -12.14 -11.25 -7.36
N THR A 212 -12.12 -10.43 -6.32
CA THR A 212 -12.69 -9.07 -6.35
C THR A 212 -11.63 -8.02 -6.63
N ASN A 213 -10.38 -8.30 -6.23
CA ASN A 213 -9.24 -7.42 -6.46
C ASN A 213 -8.02 -8.22 -6.91
N PHE A 214 -7.39 -7.75 -7.98
CA PHE A 214 -6.09 -8.24 -8.43
C PHE A 214 -5.13 -7.07 -8.52
N ASN A 215 -4.17 -7.04 -7.60
CA ASN A 215 -3.23 -5.94 -7.43
C ASN A 215 -1.86 -6.37 -7.97
N ILE A 216 -1.35 -5.68 -8.96
CA ILE A 216 -0.02 -5.94 -9.54
C ILE A 216 0.96 -4.91 -9.01
N LEU A 217 1.96 -5.41 -8.28
CA LEU A 217 3.04 -4.65 -7.66
C LEU A 217 4.40 -5.24 -8.05
N GLY A 218 5.46 -4.71 -7.43
CA GLY A 218 6.81 -5.25 -7.45
C GLY A 218 7.56 -4.98 -8.75
N GLY A 219 8.76 -4.42 -8.65
CA GLY A 219 9.42 -3.81 -9.75
C GLY A 219 8.57 -2.66 -10.31
N GLU A 220 8.35 -2.70 -11.60
CA GLU A 220 7.46 -1.75 -12.30
C GLU A 220 6.55 -2.54 -13.26
N PRO A 221 5.24 -2.62 -13.01
CA PRO A 221 4.31 -3.37 -13.86
C PRO A 221 4.35 -2.97 -15.33
N LEU A 222 4.49 -1.67 -15.64
CA LEU A 222 4.59 -1.18 -17.00
C LEU A 222 5.89 -1.60 -17.74
N TYR A 223 6.83 -2.24 -17.06
CA TYR A 223 8.06 -2.81 -17.64
C TYR A 223 8.08 -4.35 -17.58
N GLN A 224 6.98 -4.96 -17.12
CA GLN A 224 6.84 -6.41 -17.01
C GLN A 224 5.83 -6.92 -18.04
N ARG A 225 6.23 -7.90 -18.84
CA ARG A 225 5.35 -8.52 -19.85
C ARG A 225 4.15 -9.23 -19.23
N GLU A 226 4.29 -9.65 -17.98
CA GLU A 226 3.24 -10.32 -17.20
C GLU A 226 1.97 -9.47 -17.04
N LEU A 227 2.07 -8.15 -17.12
CA LEU A 227 0.89 -7.28 -17.18
C LEU A 227 0.05 -7.56 -18.45
N GLU A 228 0.69 -7.58 -19.62
CA GLU A 228 -0.03 -7.88 -20.87
C GLU A 228 -0.56 -9.33 -20.88
N GLU A 229 0.24 -10.29 -20.38
CA GLU A 229 -0.19 -11.70 -20.22
C GLU A 229 -1.42 -11.83 -19.31
N CYS A 230 -1.53 -11.03 -18.23
CA CYS A 230 -2.73 -10.97 -17.39
C CYS A 230 -3.95 -10.42 -18.16
N LEU A 231 -3.76 -9.37 -18.96
CA LEU A 231 -4.84 -8.81 -19.77
C LEU A 231 -5.35 -9.83 -20.81
N ASP A 232 -4.45 -10.56 -21.46
CA ASP A 232 -4.81 -11.63 -22.39
C ASP A 232 -5.54 -12.78 -21.69
N LEU A 233 -5.09 -13.12 -20.47
CA LEU A 233 -5.75 -14.14 -19.65
C LEU A 233 -7.18 -13.72 -19.28
N PHE A 234 -7.41 -12.49 -18.82
CA PHE A 234 -8.75 -12.03 -18.44
C PHE A 234 -9.66 -11.78 -19.64
N GLU A 235 -9.12 -11.57 -20.83
CA GLU A 235 -9.93 -11.60 -22.04
C GLU A 235 -10.43 -13.01 -22.39
N ALA A 236 -9.56 -14.02 -22.21
CA ALA A 236 -9.90 -15.41 -22.47
C ALA A 236 -10.72 -16.05 -21.34
N HIS A 237 -10.53 -15.59 -20.11
CA HIS A 237 -11.19 -16.08 -18.89
C HIS A 237 -11.76 -14.88 -18.10
N PRO A 238 -12.93 -14.36 -18.46
CA PRO A 238 -13.52 -13.18 -17.85
C PRO A 238 -13.72 -13.29 -16.33
N ALA A 239 -13.46 -12.19 -15.64
CA ALA A 239 -13.69 -12.00 -14.20
C ALA A 239 -14.49 -10.70 -14.00
N PRO A 240 -15.82 -10.68 -14.27
CA PRO A 240 -16.63 -9.46 -14.34
C PRO A 240 -16.74 -8.69 -13.02
N GLU A 241 -16.43 -9.32 -11.89
CA GLU A 241 -16.40 -8.67 -10.58
C GLU A 241 -15.02 -8.17 -10.17
N LEU A 242 -14.00 -8.37 -11.02
CA LEU A 242 -12.62 -8.07 -10.70
C LEU A 242 -12.30 -6.59 -10.91
N LYS A 243 -11.79 -5.95 -9.85
CA LYS A 243 -11.02 -4.71 -9.94
C LYS A 243 -9.55 -5.06 -10.21
N LEU A 244 -9.03 -4.61 -11.34
CA LEU A 244 -7.60 -4.66 -11.63
C LEU A 244 -6.95 -3.38 -11.10
N GLN A 245 -5.91 -3.53 -10.28
CA GLN A 245 -5.10 -2.41 -9.77
C GLN A 245 -3.64 -2.59 -10.13
N ILE A 246 -3.00 -1.53 -10.60
CA ILE A 246 -1.55 -1.50 -10.78
C ILE A 246 -0.92 -0.42 -9.89
N PHE A 247 0.23 -0.77 -9.30
CA PHE A 247 1.07 0.17 -8.56
C PHE A 247 2.27 0.51 -9.43
N THR A 248 2.32 1.73 -9.94
CA THR A 248 3.31 2.11 -10.95
C THR A 248 4.10 3.35 -10.54
N ASN A 249 5.37 3.39 -10.92
CA ASN A 249 6.18 4.60 -10.82
C ASN A 249 5.88 5.60 -11.97
N LEU A 250 5.06 5.22 -12.91
CA LEU A 250 4.54 5.99 -14.05
C LEU A 250 5.65 6.64 -14.93
N ASN A 251 6.89 6.18 -14.83
CA ASN A 251 8.03 6.67 -15.62
C ASN A 251 8.22 5.82 -16.88
N ALA A 252 7.17 5.64 -17.65
CA ALA A 252 7.12 4.90 -18.92
C ALA A 252 6.88 5.83 -20.11
N LYS A 253 7.05 5.33 -21.33
CA LYS A 253 6.68 6.09 -22.54
C LYS A 253 5.16 6.27 -22.57
N LEU A 254 4.68 7.50 -22.79
CA LEU A 254 3.25 7.82 -22.85
C LEU A 254 2.47 6.87 -23.78
N LYS A 255 3.00 6.60 -24.97
CA LYS A 255 2.37 5.68 -25.93
C LYS A 255 2.14 4.28 -25.38
N TYR A 256 3.00 3.81 -24.45
CA TYR A 256 2.81 2.52 -23.81
C TYR A 256 1.74 2.59 -22.71
N VAL A 257 1.73 3.67 -21.92
CA VAL A 257 0.66 3.93 -20.96
C VAL A 257 -0.70 3.95 -21.65
N GLN A 258 -0.81 4.67 -22.78
CA GLN A 258 -2.01 4.72 -23.62
C GLN A 258 -2.42 3.31 -24.10
N LYS A 259 -1.49 2.53 -24.67
CA LYS A 259 -1.75 1.16 -25.10
C LYS A 259 -2.36 0.30 -23.99
N VAL A 260 -1.76 0.33 -22.79
CA VAL A 260 -2.24 -0.46 -21.65
C VAL A 260 -3.63 0.00 -21.20
N THR A 261 -3.84 1.30 -21.07
CA THR A 261 -5.14 1.84 -20.64
C THR A 261 -6.24 1.53 -21.64
N GLU A 262 -6.00 1.70 -22.95
CA GLU A 262 -6.95 1.35 -24.01
C GLU A 262 -7.29 -0.14 -24.00
N ARG A 263 -6.30 -1.00 -23.76
CA ARG A 263 -6.50 -2.44 -23.62
C ARG A 263 -7.39 -2.79 -22.43
N VAL A 264 -7.14 -2.18 -21.28
CA VAL A 264 -7.98 -2.38 -20.07
C VAL A 264 -9.39 -1.85 -20.30
N ARG A 265 -9.54 -0.68 -20.93
CA ARG A 265 -10.85 -0.13 -21.27
C ARG A 265 -11.67 -1.11 -22.11
N HIS A 266 -11.04 -1.67 -23.14
CA HIS A 266 -11.67 -2.70 -23.98
C HIS A 266 -12.15 -3.91 -23.18
N LEU A 267 -11.38 -4.38 -22.19
CA LEU A 267 -11.78 -5.50 -21.31
C LEU A 267 -12.98 -5.14 -20.42
N ILE A 268 -13.02 -3.91 -19.91
CA ILE A 268 -14.16 -3.41 -19.13
C ILE A 268 -15.41 -3.32 -20.00
N ASP A 269 -15.30 -2.74 -21.19
CA ASP A 269 -16.42 -2.59 -22.13
C ASP A 269 -16.98 -3.94 -22.61
N LYS A 270 -16.13 -4.98 -22.66
CA LYS A 270 -16.54 -6.37 -22.91
C LYS A 270 -17.12 -7.09 -21.68
N GLY A 271 -17.10 -6.48 -20.49
CA GLY A 271 -17.51 -7.14 -19.25
C GLY A 271 -16.53 -8.22 -18.75
N CYS A 272 -15.28 -8.18 -19.21
CA CYS A 272 -14.23 -9.09 -18.72
C CYS A 272 -13.66 -8.67 -17.37
N LEU A 273 -13.69 -7.36 -17.08
CA LEU A 273 -13.27 -6.75 -15.81
C LEU A 273 -14.33 -5.74 -15.36
N ARG A 274 -14.42 -5.48 -14.04
CA ARG A 274 -15.33 -4.48 -13.48
C ARG A 274 -14.77 -3.06 -13.61
N GLU A 275 -13.53 -2.87 -13.14
CA GLU A 275 -12.93 -1.54 -13.04
C GLU A 275 -11.40 -1.59 -13.05
N PHE A 276 -10.80 -0.43 -13.28
CA PHE A 276 -9.36 -0.24 -13.28
C PHE A 276 -8.95 0.86 -12.30
N GLU A 277 -7.93 0.57 -11.49
CA GLU A 277 -7.36 1.51 -10.55
C GLU A 277 -5.85 1.64 -10.78
N VAL A 278 -5.37 2.87 -10.86
CA VAL A 278 -3.95 3.17 -10.99
C VAL A 278 -3.47 3.89 -9.74
N THR A 279 -2.59 3.24 -9.01
CA THR A 279 -1.86 3.84 -7.89
C THR A 279 -0.50 4.32 -8.40
N ALA A 280 -0.41 5.62 -8.65
CA ALA A 280 0.81 6.28 -9.12
C ALA A 280 1.69 6.66 -7.94
N SER A 281 2.94 6.21 -7.96
CA SER A 281 3.91 6.47 -6.89
C SER A 281 4.59 7.81 -7.07
N LEU A 282 4.43 8.71 -6.08
CA LEU A 282 5.10 10.02 -6.05
C LEU A 282 5.21 10.51 -4.59
N ASP A 283 6.41 10.83 -4.12
CA ASP A 283 6.65 11.11 -2.70
C ASP A 283 6.61 12.59 -2.35
N CYS A 284 6.97 13.44 -3.30
CA CYS A 284 7.03 14.89 -3.16
C CYS A 284 7.02 15.55 -4.55
N TRP A 285 7.15 16.87 -4.63
CA TRP A 285 7.21 17.61 -5.89
C TRP A 285 8.51 18.36 -6.04
N GLY A 286 9.06 18.41 -7.26
CA GLY A 286 10.29 19.12 -7.59
C GLY A 286 11.51 18.19 -7.80
N PRO A 287 12.72 18.76 -7.92
CA PRO A 287 13.92 17.98 -8.23
C PRO A 287 14.28 16.96 -7.14
N GLN A 288 13.82 17.15 -5.90
CA GLN A 288 13.96 16.17 -4.82
C GLN A 288 13.30 14.83 -5.17
N GLN A 289 12.17 14.86 -5.87
CA GLN A 289 11.47 13.68 -6.32
C GLN A 289 12.32 12.84 -7.29
N GLU A 290 13.03 13.48 -8.21
CA GLU A 290 13.92 12.81 -9.16
C GLU A 290 15.11 12.15 -8.47
N TYR A 291 15.61 12.75 -7.39
CA TYR A 291 16.65 12.16 -6.55
C TYR A 291 16.12 10.96 -5.77
N VAL A 292 14.98 11.13 -5.10
CA VAL A 292 14.37 10.09 -4.25
C VAL A 292 14.03 8.84 -5.07
N ARG A 293 13.49 9.03 -6.28
CA ARG A 293 13.11 7.93 -7.18
C ARG A 293 14.01 7.82 -8.43
N PHE A 294 15.31 8.01 -8.26
CA PHE A 294 16.28 8.01 -9.35
C PHE A 294 16.20 6.76 -10.27
N PRO A 295 16.27 6.87 -11.62
CA PRO A 295 16.35 8.09 -12.43
C PRO A 295 14.97 8.53 -12.97
N LEU A 296 14.00 8.77 -12.11
CA LEU A 296 12.69 9.29 -12.52
C LEU A 296 12.84 10.63 -13.25
N ASN A 297 12.06 10.82 -14.32
CA ASN A 297 11.87 12.12 -14.95
C ASN A 297 10.49 12.67 -14.57
N LEU A 298 10.44 13.71 -13.77
CA LEU A 298 9.20 14.25 -13.22
C LEU A 298 8.25 14.77 -14.32
N LYS A 299 8.81 15.34 -15.41
CA LYS A 299 7.99 15.80 -16.54
C LYS A 299 7.33 14.64 -17.29
N THR A 300 8.04 13.53 -17.47
CA THR A 300 7.46 12.31 -18.05
C THR A 300 6.34 11.77 -17.15
N TRP A 301 6.57 11.75 -15.84
CA TRP A 301 5.57 11.32 -14.86
C TRP A 301 4.32 12.20 -14.93
N GLU A 302 4.48 13.52 -14.89
CA GLU A 302 3.38 14.49 -14.97
C GLU A 302 2.57 14.31 -16.26
N THR A 303 3.24 14.22 -17.42
CA THR A 303 2.59 14.00 -18.72
C THR A 303 1.75 12.73 -18.74
N ASN A 304 2.26 11.63 -18.18
CA ASN A 304 1.53 10.37 -18.08
C ASN A 304 0.36 10.47 -17.10
N PHE A 305 0.54 11.17 -15.98
CA PHE A 305 -0.53 11.36 -14.99
C PHE A 305 -1.65 12.25 -15.52
N GLU A 306 -1.34 13.32 -16.24
CA GLU A 306 -2.32 14.21 -16.88
C GLU A 306 -3.13 13.46 -17.96
N TYR A 307 -2.49 12.53 -18.71
CA TYR A 307 -3.22 11.63 -19.59
C TYR A 307 -4.19 10.74 -18.81
N LEU A 308 -3.75 10.10 -17.73
CA LEU A 308 -4.62 9.27 -16.90
C LEU A 308 -5.74 10.11 -16.26
N LEU A 309 -5.45 11.35 -15.88
CA LEU A 309 -6.44 12.29 -15.34
C LEU A 309 -7.55 12.59 -16.36
N SER A 310 -7.25 12.59 -17.66
CA SER A 310 -8.25 12.74 -18.72
C SER A 310 -9.13 11.49 -18.95
N CYS A 311 -8.72 10.34 -18.40
CA CYS A 311 -9.45 9.08 -18.51
C CYS A 311 -10.41 8.92 -17.32
N GLU A 312 -11.60 9.52 -17.35
CA GLU A 312 -12.57 9.60 -16.23
C GLU A 312 -12.97 8.24 -15.63
N TRP A 313 -12.88 7.17 -16.42
CA TRP A 313 -13.24 5.81 -16.03
C TRP A 313 -12.16 5.09 -15.19
N ILE A 314 -10.97 5.66 -15.02
CA ILE A 314 -9.87 5.11 -14.21
C ILE A 314 -9.94 5.69 -12.81
N ASN A 315 -9.89 4.85 -11.77
CA ASN A 315 -9.70 5.32 -10.41
C ASN A 315 -8.23 5.70 -10.19
N LEU A 316 -7.98 6.95 -9.79
CA LEU A 316 -6.62 7.46 -9.61
C LEU A 316 -6.27 7.66 -8.15
N ILE A 317 -5.13 7.11 -7.78
CA ILE A 317 -4.55 7.24 -6.44
C ILE A 317 -3.09 7.68 -6.60
N ILE A 318 -2.65 8.62 -5.75
CA ILE A 318 -1.23 8.92 -5.55
C ILE A 318 -0.80 8.32 -4.22
N SER A 319 0.29 7.53 -4.26
CA SER A 319 0.89 6.93 -3.06
C SER A 319 2.26 7.55 -2.79
N SER A 320 2.43 8.12 -1.60
CA SER A 320 3.67 8.75 -1.16
C SER A 320 4.33 7.97 -0.04
N THR A 321 5.67 7.81 -0.13
CA THR A 321 6.49 7.26 0.95
C THR A 321 7.12 8.40 1.73
N ILE A 322 6.87 8.46 3.04
CA ILE A 322 7.36 9.52 3.91
C ILE A 322 8.77 9.19 4.40
N THR A 323 9.70 10.08 4.07
CA THR A 323 11.11 10.00 4.46
C THR A 323 11.67 11.39 4.78
N PRO A 324 12.83 11.51 5.43
CA PRO A 324 13.50 12.80 5.62
C PRO A 324 13.81 13.55 4.31
N LEU A 325 13.82 12.85 3.17
CA LEU A 325 14.10 13.42 1.85
C LEU A 325 12.85 13.96 1.15
N SER A 326 11.65 13.48 1.53
CA SER A 326 10.40 13.85 0.84
C SER A 326 9.53 14.82 1.63
N VAL A 327 9.60 14.80 2.97
CA VAL A 327 8.63 15.49 3.83
C VAL A 327 8.54 17.00 3.60
N LYS A 328 9.66 17.68 3.35
CA LYS A 328 9.67 19.15 3.18
C LYS A 328 9.05 19.62 1.87
N THR A 329 9.06 18.80 0.84
CA THR A 329 8.48 19.13 -0.47
C THR A 329 7.21 18.32 -0.78
N LEU A 330 6.72 17.53 0.19
CA LEU A 330 5.39 16.91 0.13
C LEU A 330 4.26 17.96 0.10
N PRO A 331 4.30 19.09 0.85
CA PRO A 331 3.29 20.14 0.71
C PRO A 331 3.10 20.65 -0.73
N ASP A 332 4.17 20.72 -1.51
CA ASP A 332 4.08 21.14 -2.90
C ASP A 332 3.36 20.11 -3.78
N LEU A 333 3.58 18.80 -3.52
CA LEU A 333 2.78 17.75 -4.13
C LEU A 333 1.30 17.83 -3.72
N LEU A 334 1.00 18.06 -2.44
CA LEU A 334 -0.39 18.20 -1.98
C LEU A 334 -1.11 19.36 -2.67
N THR A 335 -0.40 20.48 -2.90
CA THR A 335 -0.93 21.61 -3.67
C THR A 335 -1.23 21.19 -5.12
N LYS A 336 -0.33 20.45 -5.77
CA LYS A 336 -0.61 19.88 -7.12
C LYS A 336 -1.83 18.95 -7.12
N ILE A 337 -1.97 18.10 -6.10
CA ILE A 337 -3.11 17.20 -5.97
C ILE A 337 -4.41 18.01 -5.81
N GLN A 338 -4.41 19.11 -5.06
CA GLN A 338 -5.56 20.01 -4.96
C GLN A 338 -5.92 20.62 -6.32
N ASP A 339 -4.92 20.97 -7.16
CA ASP A 339 -5.19 21.46 -8.52
C ASP A 339 -5.79 20.37 -9.42
N TRP A 340 -5.26 19.15 -9.37
CA TRP A 340 -5.84 18.02 -10.11
C TRP A 340 -7.26 17.68 -9.61
N ASN A 341 -7.52 17.79 -8.32
CA ASN A 341 -8.86 17.60 -7.75
C ASN A 341 -9.91 18.62 -8.24
N LYS A 342 -9.49 19.74 -8.80
CA LYS A 342 -10.44 20.67 -9.50
C LYS A 342 -10.94 20.08 -10.82
N VAL A 343 -10.18 19.15 -11.42
CA VAL A 343 -10.55 18.45 -12.66
C VAL A 343 -11.40 17.22 -12.33
N ARG A 344 -10.88 16.35 -11.45
CA ARG A 344 -11.58 15.16 -10.95
C ARG A 344 -10.90 14.62 -9.70
N THR A 345 -11.61 13.76 -8.97
CA THR A 345 -11.09 13.15 -7.75
C THR A 345 -9.80 12.35 -7.98
N VAL A 346 -8.75 12.71 -7.24
CA VAL A 346 -7.50 12.00 -7.11
C VAL A 346 -7.28 11.72 -5.63
N TYR A 347 -7.33 10.47 -5.24
CA TYR A 347 -7.07 10.09 -3.86
C TYR A 347 -5.58 10.15 -3.55
N HIS A 348 -5.24 10.52 -2.31
CA HIS A 348 -3.87 10.52 -1.83
C HIS A 348 -3.76 9.81 -0.50
N TYR A 349 -2.91 8.79 -0.46
CA TYR A 349 -2.49 8.20 0.79
C TYR A 349 -0.97 8.18 0.91
N GLN A 350 -0.49 8.04 2.12
CA GLN A 350 0.93 7.98 2.43
C GLN A 350 1.25 6.77 3.27
N ASN A 351 2.49 6.31 3.14
CA ASN A 351 3.03 5.19 3.90
C ASN A 351 4.34 5.62 4.57
N SER A 352 4.56 5.13 5.79
CA SER A 352 5.89 5.14 6.36
C SER A 352 6.78 4.15 5.61
N VAL A 353 8.04 4.48 5.45
CA VAL A 353 9.01 3.53 4.92
C VAL A 353 9.20 2.38 5.91
N ASN A 354 9.28 1.15 5.41
CA ASN A 354 9.48 -0.05 6.26
C ASN A 354 10.97 -0.38 6.51
N GLY A 355 11.86 0.33 5.85
CA GLY A 355 13.30 0.19 5.90
C GLY A 355 13.97 0.80 4.66
N PRO A 356 15.25 1.05 4.72
CA PRO A 356 16.15 0.90 5.87
C PRO A 356 15.89 1.92 6.99
N SER A 357 16.29 1.60 8.25
CA SER A 357 15.98 2.42 9.44
C SER A 357 16.47 3.87 9.37
N TYR A 358 17.57 4.12 8.68
CA TYR A 358 18.07 5.49 8.47
C TYR A 358 17.20 6.34 7.52
N MET A 359 16.17 5.76 6.89
CA MET A 359 15.15 6.48 6.11
C MET A 359 13.89 6.78 6.93
N PHE A 360 13.82 6.36 8.19
CA PHE A 360 12.67 6.67 9.05
C PHE A 360 12.64 8.16 9.35
N ILE A 361 11.43 8.72 9.33
CA ILE A 361 11.24 10.17 9.49
C ILE A 361 11.60 10.66 10.90
N ASP A 362 11.49 9.77 11.88
CA ASP A 362 11.68 10.08 13.30
C ASP A 362 13.15 10.08 13.77
N ILE A 363 14.11 9.74 12.88
CA ILE A 363 15.53 9.74 13.24
C ILE A 363 16.07 11.11 13.63
N PHE A 364 15.43 12.19 13.17
CA PHE A 364 15.81 13.56 13.46
C PHE A 364 15.01 14.21 14.61
N GLY A 365 14.09 13.48 15.22
CA GLY A 365 13.21 14.05 16.24
C GLY A 365 12.19 15.03 15.64
N ASP A 366 12.05 16.19 16.25
CA ASP A 366 10.98 17.16 15.97
C ASP A 366 11.25 18.16 14.82
N ILE A 367 12.38 18.04 14.12
CA ILE A 367 12.80 19.05 13.10
C ILE A 367 11.79 19.28 11.98
N PHE A 368 10.89 18.32 11.73
CA PHE A 368 9.87 18.39 10.69
C PHE A 368 8.47 18.79 11.21
N SER A 369 8.37 19.27 12.46
CA SER A 369 7.07 19.59 13.08
C SER A 369 6.28 20.64 12.31
N GLU A 370 6.95 21.69 11.79
CA GLU A 370 6.29 22.73 10.97
C GLU A 370 5.85 22.17 9.61
N ASP A 371 6.65 21.31 9.00
CA ASP A 371 6.30 20.66 7.73
C ASP A 371 5.08 19.75 7.91
N PHE A 372 5.01 18.99 9.01
CA PHE A 372 3.84 18.17 9.33
C PHE A 372 2.59 19.02 9.55
N ASN A 373 2.68 20.15 10.25
CA ASN A 373 1.54 21.05 10.42
C ASN A 373 1.03 21.52 9.05
N ARG A 374 1.93 21.99 8.17
CA ARG A 374 1.59 22.41 6.80
C ARG A 374 0.95 21.26 5.99
N ILE A 375 1.47 20.03 6.10
CA ILE A 375 0.91 18.86 5.45
C ILE A 375 -0.50 18.58 5.96
N LEU A 376 -0.74 18.63 7.27
CA LEU A 376 -2.04 18.37 7.88
C LEU A 376 -3.08 19.43 7.49
N ASP A 377 -2.67 20.69 7.37
CA ASP A 377 -3.54 21.79 6.91
C ASP A 377 -3.97 21.61 5.44
N LEU A 378 -3.11 21.06 4.60
CA LEU A 378 -3.39 20.83 3.19
C LEU A 378 -4.20 19.55 2.92
N LYS A 379 -4.28 18.60 3.86
CA LYS A 379 -5.01 17.35 3.66
C LYS A 379 -6.51 17.54 3.83
N PRO A 380 -7.32 17.09 2.85
CA PRO A 380 -8.77 17.19 2.94
C PRO A 380 -9.34 16.26 4.03
N GLU A 381 -10.56 16.55 4.46
CA GLU A 381 -11.33 15.81 5.47
C GLU A 381 -12.80 15.60 5.03
N ASN A 382 -13.04 15.50 3.72
CA ASN A 382 -14.41 15.44 3.17
C ASN A 382 -14.96 14.01 3.16
N THR A 383 -14.09 13.01 3.13
CA THR A 383 -14.48 11.58 3.09
C THR A 383 -13.83 10.80 4.23
N PRO A 384 -14.39 9.65 4.63
CA PRO A 384 -13.78 8.77 5.63
C PRO A 384 -12.35 8.37 5.29
N GLU A 385 -12.04 8.13 4.01
CA GLU A 385 -10.71 7.77 3.52
C GLU A 385 -9.72 8.93 3.70
N GLU A 386 -10.15 10.15 3.39
CA GLU A 386 -9.34 11.36 3.59
C GLU A 386 -9.06 11.61 5.06
N ILE A 387 -10.09 11.48 5.92
CA ILE A 387 -9.95 11.57 7.38
C ILE A 387 -8.97 10.50 7.89
N SER A 388 -9.10 9.25 7.45
CA SER A 388 -8.19 8.16 7.82
C SER A 388 -6.76 8.46 7.39
N SER A 389 -6.57 8.94 6.16
CA SER A 389 -5.26 9.35 5.62
C SER A 389 -4.64 10.49 6.45
N LYS A 390 -5.44 11.49 6.83
CA LYS A 390 -4.99 12.62 7.68
C LYS A 390 -4.62 12.14 9.09
N ASN A 391 -5.43 11.30 9.71
CA ASN A 391 -5.16 10.72 11.03
C ASN A 391 -3.88 9.88 11.04
N TYR A 392 -3.63 9.11 9.98
CA TYR A 392 -2.38 8.37 9.84
C TYR A 392 -1.18 9.30 9.78
N MET A 393 -1.26 10.40 9.02
CA MET A 393 -0.20 11.42 8.96
C MET A 393 0.02 12.10 10.31
N ALA A 394 -1.05 12.40 11.04
CA ALA A 394 -0.95 12.97 12.40
C ALA A 394 -0.27 11.99 13.37
N GLY A 395 -0.50 10.69 13.21
CA GLY A 395 0.22 9.64 13.94
C GLY A 395 1.72 9.64 13.67
N ILE A 396 2.13 9.74 12.41
CA ILE A 396 3.55 9.86 12.02
C ILE A 396 4.17 11.13 12.63
N ALA A 397 3.50 12.26 12.51
CA ALA A 397 3.95 13.54 13.09
C ALA A 397 4.15 13.47 14.60
N LYS A 398 3.20 12.85 15.31
CA LYS A 398 3.28 12.64 16.76
C LYS A 398 4.45 11.75 17.15
N GLN A 399 4.66 10.65 16.43
CA GLN A 399 5.79 9.74 16.66
C GLN A 399 7.11 10.47 16.43
N SER A 400 7.28 11.18 15.31
CA SER A 400 8.49 11.94 15.01
C SER A 400 8.81 12.94 16.13
N LYS A 401 7.80 13.71 16.58
CA LYS A 401 7.98 14.74 17.63
C LYS A 401 8.35 14.16 18.98
N SER A 402 7.96 12.92 19.31
CA SER A 402 8.21 12.32 20.61
C SER A 402 9.57 11.65 20.74
N ASN A 403 10.30 11.49 19.66
CA ASN A 403 11.59 10.80 19.63
C ASN A 403 12.76 11.78 19.75
N GLU A 404 13.79 11.37 20.49
CA GLU A 404 15.08 12.05 20.47
C GLU A 404 15.85 11.71 19.17
N PRO A 405 16.70 12.64 18.66
CA PRO A 405 17.49 12.36 17.46
C PRO A 405 18.38 11.13 17.60
N ASN A 406 18.29 10.23 16.62
CA ASN A 406 19.10 9.02 16.58
C ASN A 406 20.38 9.24 15.77
N ILE A 407 21.47 9.61 16.46
CA ILE A 407 22.75 9.98 15.84
C ILE A 407 23.32 8.81 15.03
N VAL A 408 23.09 7.56 15.40
CA VAL A 408 23.60 6.38 14.69
C VAL A 408 22.93 6.29 13.31
N GLU A 409 21.61 6.43 13.26
CA GLU A 409 20.86 6.39 12.01
C GLU A 409 21.11 7.63 11.16
N ILE A 410 21.26 8.80 11.75
CA ILE A 410 21.65 10.06 11.06
C ILE A 410 23.01 9.89 10.36
N LYS A 411 24.01 9.29 11.03
CA LYS A 411 25.32 8.98 10.42
C LYS A 411 25.20 7.99 9.26
N LYS A 412 24.35 6.96 9.41
CA LYS A 412 24.08 6.00 8.32
C LYS A 412 23.45 6.69 7.12
N LEU A 413 22.48 7.57 7.33
CA LEU A 413 21.85 8.36 6.25
C LEU A 413 22.88 9.21 5.54
N PHE A 414 23.72 9.96 6.26
CA PHE A 414 24.78 10.78 5.68
C PHE A 414 25.71 9.95 4.79
N ASN A 415 26.21 8.82 5.29
CA ASN A 415 27.09 7.93 4.52
C ASN A 415 26.37 7.32 3.30
N PHE A 416 25.12 6.99 3.45
CA PHE A 416 24.31 6.47 2.34
C PHE A 416 24.16 7.54 1.23
N LEU A 417 23.81 8.77 1.57
CA LEU A 417 23.65 9.86 0.59
C LEU A 417 24.96 10.13 -0.17
N ASN A 418 26.09 10.20 0.52
CA ASN A 418 27.40 10.35 -0.11
C ASN A 418 27.73 9.17 -1.05
N THR A 419 27.37 7.95 -0.64
CA THR A 419 27.56 6.75 -1.48
C THR A 419 26.69 6.84 -2.73
N MET A 420 25.43 7.26 -2.60
CA MET A 420 24.52 7.39 -3.75
C MET A 420 25.00 8.47 -4.72
N ASP A 421 25.45 9.63 -4.22
CA ASP A 421 26.01 10.68 -5.05
C ASP A 421 27.25 10.24 -5.82
N PHE A 422 28.14 9.50 -5.15
CA PHE A 422 29.28 8.89 -5.81
C PHE A 422 28.86 7.94 -6.94
N ARG A 423 27.90 7.03 -6.65
CA ARG A 423 27.43 6.00 -7.60
C ARG A 423 26.64 6.60 -8.77
N ARG A 424 25.81 7.62 -8.51
CA ARG A 424 24.81 8.17 -9.43
C ARG A 424 25.19 9.48 -10.08
N LYS A 425 26.26 10.11 -9.60
CA LYS A 425 26.71 11.45 -10.04
C LYS A 425 25.63 12.52 -9.78
N THR A 426 25.01 12.43 -8.62
CA THR A 426 24.05 13.39 -8.09
C THR A 426 24.68 14.27 -7.02
N ASN A 427 23.95 15.23 -6.47
CA ASN A 427 24.41 16.10 -5.38
C ASN A 427 23.26 16.31 -4.37
N TRP A 428 23.23 15.50 -3.32
CA TRP A 428 22.18 15.59 -2.30
C TRP A 428 22.23 16.92 -1.54
N SER A 429 23.42 17.50 -1.34
CA SER A 429 23.57 18.72 -0.53
C SER A 429 22.93 19.96 -1.16
N GLU A 430 22.86 20.01 -2.49
CA GLU A 430 22.16 21.06 -3.22
C GLU A 430 20.62 20.86 -3.17
N LEU A 431 20.18 19.61 -3.20
CA LEU A 431 18.77 19.28 -3.25
C LEU A 431 18.09 19.32 -1.87
N PHE A 432 18.83 19.01 -0.81
CA PHE A 432 18.33 18.91 0.57
C PHE A 432 19.12 19.81 1.53
N PRO A 433 19.10 21.15 1.34
CA PRO A 433 19.91 22.08 2.16
C PRO A 433 19.56 22.01 3.66
N TRP A 434 18.34 21.60 4.02
CA TRP A 434 17.95 21.35 5.42
C TRP A 434 18.75 20.21 6.06
N LEU A 435 19.09 19.15 5.31
CA LEU A 435 19.92 18.05 5.82
C LEU A 435 21.37 18.51 6.03
N VAL A 436 21.89 19.40 5.20
CA VAL A 436 23.23 19.99 5.43
C VAL A 436 23.28 20.67 6.79
N THR A 437 22.25 21.46 7.10
CA THR A 437 22.14 22.14 8.41
C THR A 437 22.06 21.14 9.56
N GLU A 438 21.27 20.08 9.41
CA GLU A 438 21.15 19.06 10.45
C GLU A 438 22.43 18.26 10.63
N PHE A 439 23.08 17.80 9.55
CA PHE A 439 24.33 17.04 9.63
C PHE A 439 25.47 17.81 10.28
N ARG A 440 25.53 19.14 10.07
CA ARG A 440 26.52 20.01 10.75
C ARG A 440 26.40 19.99 12.26
N LYS A 441 25.19 19.85 12.82
CA LYS A 441 25.00 19.74 14.29
C LYS A 441 25.71 18.50 14.87
N TYR A 442 25.95 17.50 14.05
CA TYR A 442 26.61 16.24 14.42
C TYR A 442 28.05 16.12 13.88
N ASN A 443 28.64 17.22 13.36
CA ASN A 443 29.97 17.27 12.77
C ASN A 443 30.15 16.30 11.58
N LEU A 444 29.14 16.17 10.71
CA LEU A 444 29.15 15.27 9.56
C LEU A 444 29.29 16.00 8.20
N ALA A 445 28.95 17.30 8.10
CA ALA A 445 28.99 18.10 6.88
C ALA A 445 29.72 19.43 7.10
#